data_b6489c64a2a17156ac22fb11c3392c13
#
_entry.id   b6489c64a2a17156ac22fb11c3392c13
#
_cell.length_a   1.000
_cell.length_b   1.000
_cell.length_c   1.000
_cell.angle_alpha   90.00
_cell.angle_beta   90.00
_cell.angle_gamma   90.00
#
_symmetry.space_group_name_H-M   'P 1'
#
loop_
_entity.id
_entity.type
_entity.pdbx_description
1 polymer ?
#
loop_
_entity_poly.entity_id
_entity_poly.type
_entity_poly.pdbx_seq_one_letter_code
_entity_poly.pdbx_strand_id
1 'polypeptide(L)'
;LYFHPKKRQIRDYYRYLPSFYNGTEIGAWLDEAWRTNTDNIRHINWDQLYDINRNQPENSLYGSGRRAINMIEERHTDQLDWNFYTQFSHQLRNNSKINGGMNLRRNRTEYYSEVKDLLGGDYWVDVDKFAERDMGGLNPVPYQNDMDYYQQYGHARAAKEGDKYSYDYYGNNLTARAWAMYETSFKGIGINLGGEVGHSTLWRHGLWKKGLFLDNSQGDSQKLNYLTYKLKANFNYKFSAAHSIDASIIYMQDAPAFQAAFVSPRTRNSVTPGISAEKVFGVDASYNLRIGDIKARVSGYYTKFMDQTKVLSYYDDVESTFSNFAMSGIDKRHFGLEVAASIPLYQGLSLNGAISWGQFTYDSNPDYVQIQDNSGEIKNQGKVYWKNFRVESTPQTAMNIGLSYRSRKNLYASVDLNYYNNMYLSMSPLYRTDAVLSRNMTEEDIRELRHQEKFDPACVLNASIGKNWYINRIYTLGFSLEVKNLLNNQDIKTGGYEQVRLLKNKDENYQTYQPFDSKYFYMFGTTYYMNIYFRF
;
A
#
# COMPACT_ATOMS: atom_id res chain seq x y z
N LEU A 1 -3.95 13.83 6.44
CA LEU A 1 -3.56 15.26 6.52
C LEU A 1 -2.18 15.42 5.90
N TYR A 2 -2.08 16.18 4.81
CA TYR A 2 -0.82 16.47 4.14
C TYR A 2 -0.54 17.96 4.24
N PHE A 3 0.68 18.31 4.61
CA PHE A 3 1.16 19.67 4.60
C PHE A 3 1.68 20.05 3.22
N HIS A 4 1.29 21.21 2.70
CA HIS A 4 1.88 21.83 1.53
C HIS A 4 2.54 23.17 1.88
N PRO A 5 3.61 23.22 2.69
CA PRO A 5 4.35 24.45 2.86
C PRO A 5 5.25 24.69 1.66
N LYS A 6 5.32 25.92 1.18
CA LYS A 6 6.26 26.35 0.11
C LYS A 6 7.73 26.15 0.52
N LYS A 7 8.00 26.13 1.82
CA LYS A 7 9.21 25.57 2.44
C LYS A 7 8.72 24.37 3.24
N ARG A 8 8.85 23.18 2.66
CA ARG A 8 8.58 21.94 3.39
C ARG A 8 9.38 21.94 4.67
N GLN A 9 8.76 22.29 5.77
CA GLN A 9 9.21 21.93 7.11
C GLN A 9 8.69 20.56 7.49
N ILE A 10 8.68 19.64 6.53
CA ILE A 10 8.54 18.25 6.89
C ILE A 10 9.89 17.89 7.47
N ARG A 11 9.93 17.64 8.75
CA ARG A 11 11.13 17.33 9.51
C ARG A 11 11.81 16.04 9.06
N ASP A 12 11.13 15.22 8.26
CA ASP A 12 11.68 14.06 7.58
C ASP A 12 12.23 14.38 6.17
N TYR A 13 12.22 15.65 5.74
CA TYR A 13 12.87 16.01 4.49
C TYR A 13 14.38 15.82 4.63
N TYR A 14 14.95 15.00 3.74
CA TYR A 14 16.31 14.50 3.86
C TYR A 14 17.38 15.55 4.18
N ARG A 15 17.26 16.79 3.66
CA ARG A 15 18.19 17.90 3.93
C ARG A 15 18.11 18.46 5.34
N TYR A 16 17.13 18.07 6.13
CA TYR A 16 17.00 18.45 7.54
C TYR A 16 17.35 17.31 8.49
N LEU A 17 17.67 16.12 7.96
CA LEU A 17 18.08 14.99 8.77
C LEU A 17 19.58 15.03 9.03
N PRO A 18 20.04 14.71 10.25
CA PRO A 18 21.46 14.63 10.57
C PRO A 18 22.24 13.73 9.61
N SER A 19 21.66 12.62 9.18
CA SER A 19 22.27 11.64 8.27
C SER A 19 22.69 12.23 6.92
N PHE A 20 22.00 13.27 6.43
CA PHE A 20 22.37 13.93 5.17
C PHE A 20 23.71 14.67 5.25
N TYR A 21 24.08 15.14 6.43
CA TYR A 21 25.33 15.85 6.71
C TYR A 21 26.34 14.99 7.48
N ASN A 22 26.16 13.67 7.45
CA ASN A 22 27.02 12.74 8.18
C ASN A 22 28.51 12.99 7.84
N GLY A 23 29.37 12.98 8.85
CA GLY A 23 30.79 13.27 8.70
C GLY A 23 31.16 14.75 8.57
N THR A 24 30.21 15.68 8.69
CA THR A 24 30.44 17.13 8.70
C THR A 24 30.17 17.74 10.08
N GLU A 25 30.72 18.94 10.36
CA GLU A 25 30.42 19.67 11.59
C GLU A 25 28.92 20.02 11.71
N ILE A 26 28.27 20.35 10.59
CA ILE A 26 26.82 20.60 10.52
C ILE A 26 26.05 19.35 10.90
N GLY A 27 26.52 18.18 10.45
CA GLY A 27 25.90 16.90 10.79
C GLY A 27 25.97 16.60 12.29
N ALA A 28 27.12 16.83 12.91
CA ALA A 28 27.29 16.65 14.35
C ALA A 28 26.38 17.57 15.16
N TRP A 29 26.29 18.85 14.76
CA TRP A 29 25.40 19.83 15.40
C TRP A 29 23.91 19.43 15.23
N LEU A 30 23.51 19.03 14.03
CA LEU A 30 22.14 18.58 13.76
C LEU A 30 21.79 17.32 14.58
N ASP A 31 22.71 16.37 14.70
CA ASP A 31 22.49 15.15 15.48
C ASP A 31 22.25 15.48 16.96
N GLU A 32 23.07 16.37 17.52
CA GLU A 32 22.88 16.83 18.89
C GLU A 32 21.56 17.61 19.06
N ALA A 33 21.25 18.52 18.14
CA ALA A 33 19.99 19.27 18.15
C ALA A 33 18.76 18.35 18.03
N TRP A 34 18.85 17.26 17.25
CA TRP A 34 17.79 16.26 17.16
C TRP A 34 17.64 15.45 18.45
N ARG A 35 18.73 15.03 19.09
CA ARG A 35 18.72 14.28 20.36
C ARG A 35 18.13 15.10 21.49
N THR A 36 18.59 16.32 21.64
CA THR A 36 18.16 17.25 22.70
C THR A 36 16.84 17.95 22.39
N ASN A 37 16.36 17.88 21.15
CA ASN A 37 15.22 18.65 20.66
C ASN A 37 15.42 20.19 20.83
N THR A 38 16.66 20.66 20.69
CA THR A 38 16.99 22.10 20.76
C THR A 38 16.11 22.87 19.76
N ASP A 39 15.61 24.03 20.19
CA ASP A 39 14.71 24.89 19.41
C ASP A 39 13.47 24.14 18.86
N ASN A 40 13.07 23.09 19.55
CA ASN A 40 11.92 22.26 19.14
C ASN A 40 12.05 21.68 17.72
N ILE A 41 13.30 21.38 17.30
CA ILE A 41 13.62 20.98 15.91
C ILE A 41 12.86 19.75 15.40
N ARG A 42 12.40 18.87 16.30
CA ARG A 42 11.61 17.69 15.97
C ARG A 42 10.11 17.96 15.76
N HIS A 43 9.65 19.16 16.00
CA HIS A 43 8.24 19.54 15.90
C HIS A 43 8.02 20.60 14.81
N ILE A 44 6.80 20.64 14.28
CA ILE A 44 6.42 21.68 13.32
C ILE A 44 6.31 23.00 14.07
N ASN A 45 6.96 24.04 13.56
CA ASN A 45 6.82 25.39 14.06
C ASN A 45 5.56 26.03 13.49
N TRP A 46 4.43 25.81 14.16
CA TRP A 46 3.12 26.30 13.77
C TRP A 46 3.08 27.82 13.71
N ASP A 47 3.62 28.50 14.72
CA ASP A 47 3.63 29.96 14.79
C ASP A 47 4.32 30.56 13.57
N GLN A 48 5.46 30.02 13.16
CA GLN A 48 6.15 30.45 11.96
C GLN A 48 5.31 30.27 10.69
N LEU A 49 4.54 29.17 10.58
CA LEU A 49 3.67 28.95 9.42
C LEU A 49 2.54 29.98 9.35
N TYR A 50 1.92 30.28 10.50
CA TYR A 50 0.90 31.32 10.60
C TYR A 50 1.49 32.71 10.31
N ASP A 51 2.64 33.05 10.86
CA ASP A 51 3.30 34.34 10.65
C ASP A 51 3.66 34.57 9.20
N ILE A 52 4.16 33.53 8.50
CA ILE A 52 4.46 33.63 7.07
C ILE A 52 3.21 34.02 6.28
N ASN A 53 2.05 33.49 6.59
CA ASN A 53 0.81 33.79 5.89
C ASN A 53 0.25 35.17 6.28
N ARG A 54 0.23 35.51 7.57
CA ARG A 54 -0.29 36.78 8.09
C ARG A 54 0.54 37.99 7.66
N ASN A 55 1.83 37.79 7.39
CA ASN A 55 2.74 38.85 6.93
C ASN A 55 2.80 38.96 5.39
N GLN A 56 1.97 38.22 4.64
CA GLN A 56 1.89 38.42 3.20
C GLN A 56 1.21 39.76 2.88
N PRO A 57 1.65 40.47 1.82
CA PRO A 57 0.98 41.69 1.37
C PRO A 57 -0.45 41.35 0.89
N GLU A 58 -1.36 42.29 1.12
CA GLU A 58 -2.70 42.22 0.53
C GLU A 58 -2.60 42.31 -0.99
N ASN A 59 -3.38 41.51 -1.68
CA ASN A 59 -3.42 41.45 -3.13
C ASN A 59 -4.86 41.46 -3.64
N SER A 60 -5.14 42.37 -4.57
CA SER A 60 -6.48 42.50 -5.17
C SER A 60 -6.67 41.68 -6.44
N LEU A 61 -5.63 41.07 -7.01
CA LEU A 61 -5.72 40.31 -8.27
C LEU A 61 -6.60 39.06 -8.14
N TYR A 62 -6.57 38.43 -6.97
CA TYR A 62 -7.32 37.19 -6.67
C TYR A 62 -8.48 37.42 -5.70
N GLY A 63 -8.90 38.65 -5.50
CA GLY A 63 -9.81 39.08 -4.44
C GLY A 63 -9.08 39.83 -3.32
N SER A 64 -9.83 40.49 -2.43
CA SER A 64 -9.21 41.18 -1.29
C SER A 64 -8.70 40.18 -0.26
N GLY A 65 -7.44 40.33 0.18
CA GLY A 65 -6.86 39.51 1.23
C GLY A 65 -5.42 39.09 0.99
N ARG A 66 -4.91 38.26 1.88
CA ARG A 66 -3.53 37.75 1.91
C ARG A 66 -3.46 36.35 1.36
N ARG A 67 -2.59 36.15 0.40
CA ARG A 67 -2.34 34.82 -0.18
C ARG A 67 -1.69 33.91 0.84
N ALA A 68 -2.29 32.75 1.13
CA ALA A 68 -1.64 31.70 1.88
C ALA A 68 -0.45 31.11 1.11
N ILE A 69 0.71 31.02 1.76
CA ILE A 69 1.92 30.37 1.25
C ILE A 69 2.01 28.94 1.78
N ASN A 70 1.46 28.71 2.97
CA ASN A 70 1.33 27.44 3.63
C ASN A 70 -0.14 27.15 3.88
N MET A 71 -0.55 25.89 3.77
CA MET A 71 -1.92 25.46 4.11
C MET A 71 -1.93 24.00 4.54
N ILE A 72 -3.00 23.57 5.14
CA ILE A 72 -3.33 22.17 5.36
C ILE A 72 -4.29 21.74 4.27
N GLU A 73 -3.93 20.67 3.57
CA GLU A 73 -4.84 20.03 2.60
C GLU A 73 -5.49 18.77 3.19
N GLU A 74 -6.68 18.48 2.76
CA GLU A 74 -7.35 17.19 2.95
C GLU A 74 -7.52 16.51 1.60
N ARG A 75 -7.13 15.22 1.50
CA ARG A 75 -7.29 14.42 0.28
C ARG A 75 -8.43 13.46 0.47
N HIS A 76 -9.38 13.53 -0.42
CA HIS A 76 -10.59 12.74 -0.39
C HIS A 76 -10.57 11.61 -1.41
N THR A 77 -11.23 10.52 -1.04
CA THR A 77 -11.45 9.34 -1.86
C THR A 77 -12.86 8.85 -1.57
N ASP A 78 -13.84 9.47 -2.22
CA ASP A 78 -15.26 9.25 -1.97
C ASP A 78 -15.80 8.21 -2.95
N GLN A 79 -16.34 7.12 -2.41
CA GLN A 79 -16.70 5.96 -3.20
C GLN A 79 -18.22 5.78 -3.25
N LEU A 80 -18.77 5.68 -4.47
CA LEU A 80 -20.11 5.23 -4.74
C LEU A 80 -20.07 3.84 -5.39
N ASP A 81 -20.62 2.84 -4.72
CA ASP A 81 -20.60 1.45 -5.17
C ASP A 81 -22.01 0.88 -5.31
N TRP A 82 -22.38 0.52 -6.53
CA TRP A 82 -23.61 -0.19 -6.85
C TRP A 82 -23.29 -1.64 -7.15
N ASN A 83 -23.89 -2.54 -6.40
CA ASN A 83 -23.69 -3.97 -6.55
C ASN A 83 -25.04 -4.70 -6.63
N PHE A 84 -25.31 -5.30 -7.78
CA PHE A 84 -26.42 -6.22 -7.96
C PHE A 84 -25.88 -7.64 -8.01
N TYR A 85 -26.31 -8.45 -7.08
CA TYR A 85 -25.92 -9.85 -6.96
C TYR A 85 -27.14 -10.76 -6.95
N THR A 86 -27.13 -11.80 -7.75
CA THR A 86 -28.13 -12.86 -7.71
C THR A 86 -27.45 -14.21 -7.70
N GLN A 87 -28.05 -15.15 -7.00
CA GLN A 87 -27.56 -16.52 -6.95
C GLN A 87 -28.71 -17.50 -6.93
N PHE A 88 -28.47 -18.70 -7.43
CA PHE A 88 -29.31 -19.84 -7.27
C PHE A 88 -28.53 -21.03 -6.72
N SER A 89 -29.24 -21.95 -6.12
CA SER A 89 -28.70 -23.21 -5.60
C SER A 89 -29.72 -24.31 -5.91
N HIS A 90 -29.25 -25.34 -6.57
CA HIS A 90 -30.09 -26.49 -6.94
C HIS A 90 -29.44 -27.80 -6.49
N GLN A 91 -30.16 -28.54 -5.67
CA GLN A 91 -29.77 -29.88 -5.28
C GLN A 91 -30.05 -30.84 -6.43
N LEU A 92 -28.98 -31.43 -6.94
CA LEU A 92 -29.08 -32.53 -7.89
C LEU A 92 -29.44 -33.85 -7.17
N ARG A 93 -29.08 -34.97 -7.71
CA ARG A 93 -29.30 -36.25 -7.02
C ARG A 93 -28.30 -36.43 -5.87
N ASN A 94 -28.80 -36.95 -4.74
CA ASN A 94 -28.05 -37.38 -3.56
C ASN A 94 -27.11 -36.27 -3.06
N ASN A 95 -25.83 -36.46 -3.10
CA ASN A 95 -24.83 -35.56 -2.49
C ASN A 95 -24.23 -34.55 -3.49
N SER A 96 -24.95 -34.18 -4.53
CA SER A 96 -24.47 -33.27 -5.57
C SER A 96 -25.33 -32.01 -5.66
N LYS A 97 -24.68 -30.85 -5.80
CA LYS A 97 -25.31 -29.53 -5.80
C LYS A 97 -24.67 -28.63 -6.87
N ILE A 98 -25.49 -27.85 -7.54
CA ILE A 98 -25.04 -26.78 -8.42
C ILE A 98 -25.45 -25.45 -7.80
N ASN A 99 -24.48 -24.55 -7.69
CA ASN A 99 -24.68 -23.16 -7.36
C ASN A 99 -24.27 -22.32 -8.56
N GLY A 100 -24.92 -21.19 -8.76
CA GLY A 100 -24.53 -20.24 -9.80
C GLY A 100 -25.10 -18.88 -9.52
N GLY A 101 -24.59 -17.88 -10.22
CA GLY A 101 -25.05 -16.52 -10.01
C GLY A 101 -24.40 -15.53 -10.96
N MET A 102 -24.87 -14.32 -10.84
CA MET A 102 -24.37 -13.16 -11.59
C MET A 102 -24.08 -12.02 -10.63
N ASN A 103 -23.09 -11.22 -10.98
CA ASN A 103 -22.73 -9.99 -10.28
C ASN A 103 -22.55 -8.87 -11.30
N LEU A 104 -23.27 -7.75 -11.08
CA LEU A 104 -23.08 -6.50 -11.80
C LEU A 104 -22.66 -5.46 -10.80
N ARG A 105 -21.50 -4.86 -10.99
CA ARG A 105 -20.96 -3.84 -10.09
C ARG A 105 -20.54 -2.62 -10.87
N ARG A 106 -21.00 -1.46 -10.42
CA ARG A 106 -20.50 -0.15 -10.86
C ARG A 106 -19.91 0.57 -9.66
N ASN A 107 -18.62 0.78 -9.70
CA ASN A 107 -17.89 1.58 -8.75
C ASN A 107 -17.48 2.90 -9.40
N ARG A 108 -17.75 4.00 -8.72
CA ARG A 108 -17.23 5.33 -9.07
C ARG A 108 -16.59 5.91 -7.83
N THR A 109 -15.32 6.21 -7.92
CA THR A 109 -14.55 6.83 -6.83
C THR A 109 -14.14 8.24 -7.27
N GLU A 110 -14.51 9.23 -6.50
CA GLU A 110 -14.07 10.61 -6.67
C GLU A 110 -12.78 10.83 -5.90
N TYR A 111 -11.79 11.35 -6.58
CA TYR A 111 -10.50 11.73 -6.01
C TYR A 111 -10.32 13.23 -6.16
N TYR A 112 -10.24 13.94 -5.04
CA TYR A 112 -10.03 15.39 -5.02
C TYR A 112 -9.20 15.80 -3.80
N SER A 113 -8.68 17.02 -3.82
CA SER A 113 -8.09 17.65 -2.65
C SER A 113 -8.87 18.92 -2.31
N GLU A 114 -8.92 19.21 -1.01
CA GLU A 114 -9.63 20.33 -0.42
C GLU A 114 -8.69 21.15 0.44
N VAL A 115 -8.89 22.46 0.45
CA VAL A 115 -8.22 23.37 1.38
C VAL A 115 -8.84 23.19 2.75
N LYS A 116 -8.08 22.63 3.71
CA LYS A 116 -8.59 22.36 5.07
C LYS A 116 -8.40 23.54 6.00
N ASP A 117 -7.23 24.19 5.94
CA ASP A 117 -6.89 25.33 6.80
C ASP A 117 -5.84 26.20 6.07
N LEU A 118 -6.11 27.48 5.97
CA LEU A 118 -5.24 28.46 5.32
C LEU A 118 -4.15 29.01 6.24
N LEU A 119 -4.06 28.53 7.48
CA LEU A 119 -3.05 28.92 8.47
C LEU A 119 -2.93 30.45 8.62
N GLY A 120 -4.07 31.15 8.67
CA GLY A 120 -4.13 32.61 8.84
C GLY A 120 -3.96 33.44 7.56
N GLY A 121 -3.96 32.81 6.39
CA GLY A 121 -4.15 33.44 5.09
C GLY A 121 -5.64 33.55 4.74
N ASP A 122 -5.97 34.32 3.72
CA ASP A 122 -7.36 34.54 3.31
C ASP A 122 -7.77 33.65 2.10
N TYR A 123 -6.81 33.22 1.29
CA TYR A 123 -7.03 32.34 0.15
C TYR A 123 -5.74 31.63 -0.30
N TRP A 124 -5.91 30.51 -1.00
CA TRP A 124 -4.87 29.78 -1.72
C TRP A 124 -5.01 30.02 -3.22
N VAL A 125 -3.92 30.32 -3.92
CA VAL A 125 -3.92 30.42 -5.38
C VAL A 125 -3.78 29.02 -5.97
N ASP A 126 -4.83 28.57 -6.67
CA ASP A 126 -4.94 27.22 -7.24
C ASP A 126 -4.17 27.10 -8.55
N VAL A 127 -2.86 26.91 -8.43
CA VAL A 127 -1.96 26.62 -9.55
C VAL A 127 -1.10 25.42 -9.23
N ASP A 128 -0.61 24.73 -10.27
CA ASP A 128 0.41 23.71 -10.12
C ASP A 128 1.76 24.36 -9.78
N LYS A 129 2.17 24.20 -8.51
CA LYS A 129 3.38 24.85 -7.99
C LYS A 129 4.67 24.36 -8.62
N PHE A 130 4.71 23.12 -9.09
CA PHE A 130 5.88 22.57 -9.78
C PHE A 130 5.95 23.07 -11.21
N ALA A 131 4.83 23.09 -11.92
CA ALA A 131 4.74 23.70 -13.24
C ALA A 131 5.03 25.23 -13.19
N GLU A 132 4.49 25.93 -12.18
CA GLU A 132 4.80 27.37 -11.96
C GLU A 132 6.31 27.61 -11.78
N ARG A 133 6.99 26.73 -11.03
CA ARG A 133 8.44 26.82 -10.82
C ARG A 133 9.24 26.46 -12.09
N ASP A 134 8.87 25.37 -12.74
CA ASP A 134 9.66 24.78 -13.82
C ASP A 134 9.42 25.49 -15.17
N MET A 135 8.21 26.03 -15.37
CA MET A 135 7.75 26.69 -16.60
C MET A 135 7.34 28.15 -16.36
N GLY A 136 7.53 28.67 -15.14
CA GLY A 136 7.14 30.02 -14.76
C GLY A 136 7.88 31.08 -15.60
N GLY A 137 7.10 31.85 -16.35
CA GLY A 137 7.55 32.92 -17.22
C GLY A 137 6.39 33.85 -17.58
N LEU A 138 6.41 34.43 -18.77
CA LEU A 138 5.35 35.31 -19.24
C LEU A 138 4.04 34.58 -19.58
N ASN A 139 4.09 33.25 -19.79
CA ASN A 139 2.91 32.45 -20.10
C ASN A 139 2.40 31.71 -18.84
N PRO A 140 1.27 32.12 -18.25
CA PRO A 140 0.70 31.47 -17.07
C PRO A 140 -0.12 30.20 -17.37
N VAL A 141 -0.42 29.89 -18.62
CA VAL A 141 -1.30 28.77 -19.01
C VAL A 141 -0.83 27.42 -18.50
N PRO A 142 0.45 27.01 -18.64
CA PRO A 142 0.88 25.67 -18.26
C PRO A 142 0.64 25.32 -16.79
N TYR A 143 0.69 26.28 -15.88
CA TYR A 143 0.55 26.00 -14.45
C TYR A 143 -0.87 26.15 -13.89
N GLN A 144 -1.88 26.42 -14.74
CA GLN A 144 -3.28 26.49 -14.31
C GLN A 144 -3.83 25.10 -13.99
N ASN A 145 -4.44 24.95 -12.81
CA ASN A 145 -5.15 23.73 -12.44
C ASN A 145 -6.55 23.65 -13.04
N ASP A 146 -7.17 24.81 -13.33
CA ASP A 146 -8.50 24.94 -13.88
C ASP A 146 -8.48 25.99 -15.01
N MET A 147 -8.34 25.53 -16.24
CA MET A 147 -8.29 26.40 -17.43
C MET A 147 -9.63 27.02 -17.78
N ASP A 148 -10.74 26.36 -17.48
CA ASP A 148 -12.08 26.91 -17.76
C ASP A 148 -12.31 28.14 -16.86
N TYR A 149 -11.92 28.05 -15.59
CA TYR A 149 -11.93 29.19 -14.69
C TYR A 149 -10.99 30.32 -15.15
N TYR A 150 -9.74 29.95 -15.53
CA TYR A 150 -8.77 30.92 -15.99
C TYR A 150 -9.21 31.66 -17.26
N GLN A 151 -9.83 30.96 -18.22
CA GLN A 151 -10.37 31.58 -19.45
C GLN A 151 -11.52 32.54 -19.16
N GLN A 152 -12.34 32.22 -18.15
CA GLN A 152 -13.47 33.05 -17.78
C GLN A 152 -13.07 34.31 -17.03
N TYR A 153 -12.09 34.24 -16.14
CA TYR A 153 -11.77 35.32 -15.18
C TYR A 153 -10.39 35.97 -15.41
N GLY A 154 -9.53 35.42 -16.26
CA GLY A 154 -8.21 35.94 -16.57
C GLY A 154 -7.14 35.72 -15.47
N HIS A 155 -7.48 34.98 -14.42
CA HIS A 155 -6.56 34.65 -13.32
C HIS A 155 -6.87 33.27 -12.74
N ALA A 156 -5.92 32.71 -11.98
CA ALA A 156 -6.13 31.44 -11.26
C ALA A 156 -7.17 31.59 -10.15
N ARG A 157 -7.84 30.51 -9.81
CA ARG A 157 -8.83 30.48 -8.75
C ARG A 157 -8.21 30.75 -7.38
N ALA A 158 -8.85 31.62 -6.60
CA ALA A 158 -8.54 31.85 -5.19
C ALA A 158 -9.39 30.89 -4.34
N ALA A 159 -8.83 29.74 -3.98
CA ALA A 159 -9.51 28.73 -3.19
C ALA A 159 -9.52 29.12 -1.71
N LYS A 160 -10.68 28.99 -1.07
CA LYS A 160 -10.91 29.19 0.37
C LYS A 160 -10.97 27.86 1.11
N GLU A 161 -11.07 27.90 2.41
CA GLU A 161 -11.32 26.72 3.23
C GLU A 161 -12.64 26.04 2.81
N GLY A 162 -12.59 24.72 2.62
CA GLY A 162 -13.67 23.91 2.08
C GLY A 162 -13.74 23.84 0.56
N ASP A 163 -12.94 24.63 -0.18
CA ASP A 163 -12.93 24.57 -1.63
C ASP A 163 -12.02 23.43 -2.13
N LYS A 164 -12.50 22.72 -3.15
CA LYS A 164 -11.66 21.80 -3.90
C LYS A 164 -10.59 22.58 -4.67
N TYR A 165 -9.38 22.02 -4.72
CA TYR A 165 -8.26 22.63 -5.41
C TYR A 165 -7.34 21.56 -6.02
N SER A 166 -6.40 21.97 -6.83
CA SER A 166 -5.37 21.13 -7.47
C SER A 166 -5.94 20.09 -8.44
N TYR A 167 -6.78 19.15 -8.04
CA TYR A 167 -7.34 18.12 -8.91
C TYR A 167 -8.72 17.66 -8.44
N ASP A 168 -9.54 17.27 -9.41
CA ASP A 168 -10.82 16.60 -9.19
C ASP A 168 -11.10 15.65 -10.37
N TYR A 169 -11.27 14.34 -10.09
CA TYR A 169 -11.54 13.34 -11.12
C TYR A 169 -12.23 12.12 -10.57
N TYR A 170 -12.98 11.43 -11.42
CA TYR A 170 -13.55 10.13 -11.12
C TYR A 170 -12.69 8.99 -11.66
N GLY A 171 -12.48 7.96 -10.83
CA GLY A 171 -12.09 6.63 -11.24
C GLY A 171 -13.33 5.76 -11.37
N ASN A 172 -13.57 5.21 -12.56
CA ASN A 172 -14.74 4.39 -12.83
C ASN A 172 -14.34 2.94 -13.08
N ASN A 173 -15.13 2.02 -12.52
CA ASN A 173 -15.02 0.59 -12.79
C ASN A 173 -16.42 0.00 -12.97
N LEU A 174 -16.68 -0.60 -14.12
CA LEU A 174 -17.89 -1.35 -14.43
C LEU A 174 -17.51 -2.82 -14.62
N THR A 175 -18.10 -3.71 -13.82
CA THR A 175 -17.80 -5.13 -13.86
C THR A 175 -19.10 -5.95 -13.99
N ALA A 176 -19.12 -6.89 -14.92
CA ALA A 176 -20.19 -7.89 -15.05
C ALA A 176 -19.55 -9.27 -15.01
N ARG A 177 -20.04 -10.16 -14.14
CA ARG A 177 -19.52 -11.52 -13.96
C ARG A 177 -20.65 -12.51 -13.81
N ALA A 178 -20.45 -13.72 -14.35
CA ALA A 178 -21.30 -14.89 -14.13
C ALA A 178 -20.43 -16.04 -13.65
N TRP A 179 -20.95 -16.81 -12.72
CA TRP A 179 -20.21 -17.93 -12.13
C TRP A 179 -21.10 -19.14 -11.92
N ALA A 180 -20.50 -20.32 -11.95
CA ALA A 180 -21.13 -21.58 -11.59
C ALA A 180 -20.18 -22.46 -10.79
N MET A 181 -20.70 -23.20 -9.84
CA MET A 181 -19.96 -24.14 -9.00
C MET A 181 -20.73 -25.45 -8.84
N TYR A 182 -20.06 -26.53 -9.10
CA TYR A 182 -20.54 -27.90 -8.85
C TYR A 182 -19.87 -28.48 -7.61
N GLU A 183 -20.66 -28.97 -6.70
CA GLU A 183 -20.22 -29.61 -5.47
C GLU A 183 -20.74 -31.02 -5.41
N THR A 184 -19.90 -31.99 -5.04
CA THR A 184 -20.31 -33.36 -4.82
C THR A 184 -19.51 -34.02 -3.73
N SER A 185 -20.11 -34.98 -3.06
CA SER A 185 -19.44 -35.80 -2.05
C SER A 185 -19.81 -37.26 -2.16
N PHE A 186 -18.82 -38.15 -2.06
CA PHE A 186 -19.00 -39.60 -2.12
C PHE A 186 -17.95 -40.31 -1.27
N LYS A 187 -18.38 -41.16 -0.36
CA LYS A 187 -17.52 -42.03 0.46
C LYS A 187 -16.32 -41.28 1.11
N GLY A 188 -16.58 -40.12 1.71
CA GLY A 188 -15.52 -39.32 2.34
C GLY A 188 -14.74 -38.43 1.39
N ILE A 189 -14.95 -38.51 0.09
CA ILE A 189 -14.37 -37.61 -0.91
C ILE A 189 -15.36 -36.47 -1.17
N GLY A 190 -14.89 -35.23 -1.11
CA GLY A 190 -15.60 -34.02 -1.52
C GLY A 190 -14.88 -33.36 -2.69
N ILE A 191 -15.61 -32.93 -3.70
CA ILE A 191 -15.08 -32.25 -4.88
C ILE A 191 -15.92 -31.02 -5.12
N ASN A 192 -15.27 -29.86 -5.29
CA ASN A 192 -15.90 -28.62 -5.70
C ASN A 192 -15.17 -28.09 -6.94
N LEU A 193 -15.92 -27.87 -8.02
CA LEU A 193 -15.42 -27.30 -9.27
C LEU A 193 -16.17 -26.01 -9.54
N GLY A 194 -15.45 -24.90 -9.67
CA GLY A 194 -16.04 -23.58 -9.91
C GLY A 194 -15.40 -22.86 -11.09
N GLY A 195 -16.23 -22.14 -11.82
CA GLY A 195 -15.80 -21.26 -12.90
C GLY A 195 -16.54 -19.92 -12.83
N GLU A 196 -15.83 -18.85 -13.12
CA GLU A 196 -16.36 -17.50 -13.28
C GLU A 196 -15.81 -16.93 -14.59
N VAL A 197 -16.65 -16.22 -15.32
CA VAL A 197 -16.28 -15.43 -16.49
C VAL A 197 -16.95 -14.07 -16.39
N GLY A 198 -16.25 -13.04 -16.81
CA GLY A 198 -16.76 -11.68 -16.76
C GLY A 198 -15.98 -10.69 -17.60
N HIS A 199 -16.42 -9.46 -17.51
CA HIS A 199 -15.82 -8.33 -18.20
C HIS A 199 -15.70 -7.17 -17.22
N SER A 200 -14.55 -6.48 -17.23
CA SER A 200 -14.31 -5.28 -16.44
C SER A 200 -13.86 -4.14 -17.35
N THR A 201 -14.45 -2.96 -17.16
CA THR A 201 -14.09 -1.74 -17.89
C THR A 201 -13.65 -0.68 -16.89
N LEU A 202 -12.43 -0.15 -17.06
CA LEU A 202 -11.85 0.92 -16.25
C LEU A 202 -11.69 2.17 -17.11
N TRP A 203 -12.02 3.36 -16.54
CA TRP A 203 -11.70 4.65 -17.16
C TRP A 203 -11.60 5.75 -16.12
N ARG A 204 -10.82 6.77 -16.43
CA ARG A 204 -10.76 8.02 -15.69
C ARG A 204 -11.70 9.06 -16.34
N HIS A 205 -12.33 9.89 -15.52
CA HIS A 205 -13.07 11.06 -15.96
C HIS A 205 -12.57 12.29 -15.23
N GLY A 206 -11.82 13.15 -15.92
CA GLY A 206 -11.30 14.40 -15.36
C GLY A 206 -12.36 15.48 -15.34
N LEU A 207 -12.55 16.15 -14.21
CA LEU A 207 -13.50 17.24 -14.07
C LEU A 207 -12.91 18.60 -14.47
N TRP A 208 -11.61 18.77 -14.30
CA TRP A 208 -10.91 20.02 -14.60
C TRP A 208 -9.97 19.89 -15.79
N LYS A 209 -9.93 20.97 -16.60
CA LYS A 209 -9.02 21.12 -17.71
C LYS A 209 -7.69 21.69 -17.21
N LYS A 210 -6.61 20.90 -17.29
CA LYS A 210 -5.28 21.29 -16.84
C LYS A 210 -4.52 22.07 -17.90
N GLY A 211 -3.82 23.12 -17.49
CA GLY A 211 -2.99 23.91 -18.40
C GLY A 211 -1.84 23.14 -19.03
N LEU A 212 -1.24 22.18 -18.29
CA LEU A 212 -0.20 21.29 -18.83
C LEU A 212 -0.73 20.33 -19.89
N PHE A 213 -2.02 19.92 -19.82
CA PHE A 213 -2.59 18.87 -20.66
C PHE A 213 -3.98 19.27 -21.17
N LEU A 214 -4.03 20.32 -22.00
CA LEU A 214 -5.27 20.95 -22.46
C LEU A 214 -6.24 19.96 -23.12
N ASP A 215 -5.71 19.01 -23.89
CA ASP A 215 -6.50 18.04 -24.65
C ASP A 215 -6.56 16.65 -24.04
N ASN A 216 -5.90 16.44 -22.87
CA ASN A 216 -5.75 15.11 -22.26
C ASN A 216 -5.97 15.10 -20.74
N SER A 217 -6.75 16.02 -20.19
CA SER A 217 -6.97 16.12 -18.74
C SER A 217 -8.43 16.10 -18.32
N GLN A 218 -9.32 16.69 -19.11
CA GLN A 218 -10.76 16.77 -18.86
C GLN A 218 -11.53 15.68 -19.64
N GLY A 219 -12.69 15.27 -19.12
CA GLY A 219 -13.54 14.24 -19.74
C GLY A 219 -12.99 12.82 -19.60
N ASP A 220 -13.56 11.90 -20.37
CA ASP A 220 -13.24 10.47 -20.30
C ASP A 220 -11.88 10.15 -20.94
N SER A 221 -11.12 9.34 -20.24
CA SER A 221 -9.95 8.66 -20.80
C SER A 221 -10.37 7.55 -21.77
N GLN A 222 -9.40 6.94 -22.42
CA GLN A 222 -9.60 5.64 -23.07
C GLN A 222 -10.20 4.65 -22.05
N LYS A 223 -11.23 3.89 -22.49
CA LYS A 223 -11.84 2.82 -21.72
C LYS A 223 -11.00 1.55 -21.88
N LEU A 224 -10.48 1.06 -20.74
CA LEU A 224 -9.68 -0.15 -20.69
C LEU A 224 -10.59 -1.34 -20.40
N ASN A 225 -10.64 -2.28 -21.34
CA ASN A 225 -11.53 -3.43 -21.29
C ASN A 225 -10.76 -4.72 -21.04
N TYR A 226 -11.18 -5.49 -20.04
CA TYR A 226 -10.52 -6.72 -19.62
C TYR A 226 -11.51 -7.87 -19.55
N LEU A 227 -11.19 -8.98 -20.21
CA LEU A 227 -11.83 -10.27 -19.94
C LEU A 227 -11.34 -10.75 -18.57
N THR A 228 -12.25 -11.09 -17.68
CA THR A 228 -11.95 -11.67 -16.37
C THR A 228 -12.44 -13.09 -16.31
N TYR A 229 -11.68 -13.99 -15.68
CA TYR A 229 -12.10 -15.36 -15.43
C TYR A 229 -11.42 -15.93 -14.20
N LYS A 230 -12.09 -16.91 -13.56
CA LYS A 230 -11.55 -17.70 -12.44
C LYS A 230 -11.95 -19.14 -12.61
N LEU A 231 -10.99 -20.02 -12.48
CA LEU A 231 -11.19 -21.47 -12.44
C LEU A 231 -10.67 -21.97 -11.11
N LYS A 232 -11.49 -22.71 -10.37
CA LYS A 232 -11.14 -23.26 -9.07
C LYS A 232 -11.58 -24.70 -8.95
N ALA A 233 -10.70 -25.56 -8.45
CA ALA A 233 -11.03 -26.91 -8.04
C ALA A 233 -10.54 -27.14 -6.62
N ASN A 234 -11.41 -27.73 -5.79
CA ASN A 234 -11.07 -28.17 -4.43
C ASN A 234 -11.36 -29.66 -4.32
N PHE A 235 -10.47 -30.33 -3.64
CA PHE A 235 -10.57 -31.73 -3.30
C PHE A 235 -10.41 -31.88 -1.78
N ASN A 236 -11.32 -32.66 -1.16
CA ASN A 236 -11.23 -33.04 0.24
C ASN A 236 -11.38 -34.54 0.33
N TYR A 237 -10.53 -35.18 1.11
CA TYR A 237 -10.67 -36.63 1.40
C TYR A 237 -10.53 -36.88 2.91
N LYS A 238 -11.63 -37.37 3.48
CA LYS A 238 -11.68 -37.81 4.88
C LYS A 238 -11.55 -39.32 4.89
N PHE A 239 -10.32 -39.83 5.13
CA PHE A 239 -10.09 -41.28 5.15
C PHE A 239 -10.30 -41.90 6.54
N SER A 240 -10.47 -41.05 7.57
CA SER A 240 -10.99 -41.48 8.87
C SER A 240 -11.59 -40.27 9.64
N ALA A 241 -12.16 -40.51 10.80
CA ALA A 241 -12.63 -39.45 11.69
C ALA A 241 -11.52 -38.52 12.20
N ALA A 242 -10.28 -39.02 12.21
CA ALA A 242 -9.11 -38.30 12.70
C ALA A 242 -8.29 -37.63 11.59
N HIS A 243 -8.42 -38.07 10.36
CA HIS A 243 -7.48 -37.72 9.28
C HIS A 243 -8.20 -37.23 8.02
N SER A 244 -7.80 -36.09 7.48
CA SER A 244 -8.25 -35.61 6.17
C SER A 244 -7.14 -34.92 5.40
N ILE A 245 -7.26 -34.90 4.09
CA ILE A 245 -6.45 -34.14 3.15
C ILE A 245 -7.35 -33.18 2.41
N ASP A 246 -6.91 -31.95 2.28
CA ASP A 246 -7.51 -30.92 1.43
C ASP A 246 -6.50 -30.50 0.38
N ALA A 247 -6.95 -30.29 -0.86
CA ALA A 247 -6.12 -29.71 -1.91
C ALA A 247 -6.96 -28.73 -2.71
N SER A 248 -6.35 -27.63 -3.14
CA SER A 248 -7.00 -26.68 -4.03
C SER A 248 -6.06 -26.17 -5.12
N ILE A 249 -6.65 -25.83 -6.26
CA ILE A 249 -5.99 -25.18 -7.38
C ILE A 249 -6.87 -24.05 -7.87
N ILE A 250 -6.25 -22.92 -8.17
CA ILE A 250 -6.90 -21.75 -8.74
C ILE A 250 -6.06 -21.18 -9.90
N TYR A 251 -6.75 -20.80 -10.96
CA TYR A 251 -6.19 -19.94 -12.01
C TYR A 251 -7.16 -18.82 -12.31
N MET A 252 -6.68 -17.58 -12.25
CA MET A 252 -7.54 -16.42 -12.46
C MET A 252 -6.83 -15.32 -13.25
N GLN A 253 -7.65 -14.54 -13.97
CA GLN A 253 -7.29 -13.28 -14.58
C GLN A 253 -8.30 -12.22 -14.16
N ASP A 254 -7.79 -11.05 -13.75
CA ASP A 254 -8.64 -9.91 -13.38
C ASP A 254 -8.06 -8.60 -13.93
N ALA A 255 -8.88 -7.55 -13.96
CA ALA A 255 -8.43 -6.21 -14.32
C ALA A 255 -7.39 -5.70 -13.30
N PRO A 256 -6.40 -4.91 -13.74
CA PRO A 256 -5.46 -4.26 -12.82
C PRO A 256 -6.19 -3.23 -11.93
N ALA A 257 -5.55 -2.83 -10.84
CA ALA A 257 -6.06 -1.77 -9.99
C ALA A 257 -6.15 -0.44 -10.76
N PHE A 258 -7.21 0.34 -10.51
CA PHE A 258 -7.40 1.66 -11.16
C PHE A 258 -6.17 2.57 -11.02
N GLN A 259 -5.52 2.58 -9.87
CA GLN A 259 -4.35 3.41 -9.61
C GLN A 259 -3.10 2.99 -10.41
N ALA A 260 -3.03 1.74 -10.86
CA ALA A 260 -1.98 1.28 -11.75
C ALA A 260 -2.30 1.55 -13.23
N ALA A 261 -3.58 1.83 -13.54
CA ALA A 261 -4.06 2.00 -14.91
C ALA A 261 -3.64 3.32 -15.57
N PHE A 262 -3.33 4.35 -14.76
CA PHE A 262 -3.00 5.68 -15.25
C PHE A 262 -1.69 6.18 -14.65
N VAL A 263 -0.84 6.77 -15.50
CA VAL A 263 0.50 7.25 -15.10
C VAL A 263 0.42 8.35 -14.05
N SER A 264 -0.43 9.35 -14.27
CA SER A 264 -0.62 10.50 -13.38
C SER A 264 -2.11 10.91 -13.37
N PRO A 265 -2.98 10.16 -12.69
CA PRO A 265 -4.43 10.38 -12.78
C PRO A 265 -4.88 11.72 -12.19
N ARG A 266 -4.04 12.41 -11.42
CA ARG A 266 -4.33 13.77 -10.91
C ARG A 266 -4.23 14.83 -12.00
N THR A 267 -3.42 14.58 -13.03
CA THR A 267 -3.11 15.59 -14.05
C THR A 267 -3.65 15.25 -15.43
N ARG A 268 -3.71 13.96 -15.83
CA ARG A 268 -4.03 13.57 -17.21
C ARG A 268 -4.65 12.20 -17.36
N ASN A 269 -5.17 11.94 -18.57
CA ASN A 269 -5.83 10.69 -18.97
C ASN A 269 -4.87 9.61 -19.51
N SER A 270 -3.56 9.82 -19.39
CA SER A 270 -2.55 8.93 -19.99
C SER A 270 -2.55 7.55 -19.30
N VAL A 271 -2.79 6.53 -20.11
CA VAL A 271 -2.78 5.13 -19.67
C VAL A 271 -1.33 4.67 -19.41
N THR A 272 -1.15 3.83 -18.43
CA THR A 272 0.15 3.25 -18.07
C THR A 272 0.66 2.36 -19.21
N PRO A 273 1.88 2.60 -19.74
CA PRO A 273 2.45 1.76 -20.79
C PRO A 273 2.58 0.30 -20.37
N GLY A 274 2.22 -0.61 -21.28
CA GLY A 274 2.34 -2.04 -21.05
C GLY A 274 1.35 -2.64 -20.04
N ILE A 275 0.35 -1.87 -19.58
CA ILE A 275 -0.66 -2.39 -18.66
C ILE A 275 -1.47 -3.52 -19.27
N SER A 276 -1.64 -4.59 -18.52
CA SER A 276 -2.40 -5.79 -18.91
C SER A 276 -3.25 -6.31 -17.76
N ALA A 277 -4.09 -7.30 -18.04
CA ALA A 277 -4.81 -8.03 -16.99
C ALA A 277 -3.83 -8.83 -16.13
N GLU A 278 -4.00 -8.75 -14.82
CA GLU A 278 -3.20 -9.49 -13.85
C GLU A 278 -3.69 -10.94 -13.74
N LYS A 279 -2.75 -11.88 -13.60
CA LYS A 279 -3.06 -13.31 -13.50
C LYS A 279 -2.49 -13.88 -12.21
N VAL A 280 -3.20 -14.86 -11.66
CA VAL A 280 -2.75 -15.60 -10.48
C VAL A 280 -2.96 -17.09 -10.74
N PHE A 281 -1.90 -17.86 -10.52
CA PHE A 281 -1.95 -19.31 -10.40
C PHE A 281 -1.62 -19.69 -8.96
N GLY A 282 -2.45 -20.53 -8.34
CA GLY A 282 -2.23 -21.00 -6.97
C GLY A 282 -2.56 -22.47 -6.84
N VAL A 283 -1.77 -23.18 -6.04
CA VAL A 283 -2.04 -24.54 -5.60
C VAL A 283 -1.66 -24.69 -4.15
N ASP A 284 -2.50 -25.35 -3.38
CA ASP A 284 -2.19 -25.70 -1.99
C ASP A 284 -2.68 -27.13 -1.68
N ALA A 285 -2.01 -27.77 -0.72
CA ALA A 285 -2.42 -29.02 -0.16
C ALA A 285 -2.18 -29.04 1.34
N SER A 286 -3.11 -29.61 2.07
CA SER A 286 -3.10 -29.65 3.55
C SER A 286 -3.47 -31.02 4.06
N TYR A 287 -2.74 -31.45 5.10
CA TYR A 287 -3.10 -32.61 5.90
C TYR A 287 -3.61 -32.13 7.26
N ASN A 288 -4.77 -32.62 7.69
CA ASN A 288 -5.40 -32.29 8.95
C ASN A 288 -5.49 -33.54 9.84
N LEU A 289 -5.07 -33.36 11.09
CA LEU A 289 -5.13 -34.36 12.14
C LEU A 289 -6.05 -33.86 13.27
N ARG A 290 -6.95 -34.74 13.73
CA ARG A 290 -7.79 -34.51 14.91
C ARG A 290 -7.93 -35.78 15.72
N ILE A 291 -7.20 -35.87 16.83
CA ILE A 291 -7.25 -37.01 17.77
C ILE A 291 -7.72 -36.48 19.11
N GLY A 292 -8.94 -36.81 19.51
CA GLY A 292 -9.58 -36.19 20.65
C GLY A 292 -9.64 -34.67 20.51
N ASP A 293 -9.07 -33.96 21.46
CA ASP A 293 -8.98 -32.48 21.43
C ASP A 293 -7.70 -31.95 20.79
N ILE A 294 -6.76 -32.84 20.45
CA ILE A 294 -5.55 -32.45 19.69
C ILE A 294 -5.92 -32.18 18.25
N LYS A 295 -5.49 -31.00 17.76
CA LYS A 295 -5.65 -30.60 16.35
C LYS A 295 -4.30 -30.21 15.79
N ALA A 296 -3.98 -30.70 14.59
CA ALA A 296 -2.80 -30.28 13.85
C ALA A 296 -3.09 -30.17 12.36
N ARG A 297 -2.39 -29.28 11.69
CA ARG A 297 -2.46 -29.08 10.25
C ARG A 297 -1.06 -28.83 9.71
N VAL A 298 -0.77 -29.48 8.57
CA VAL A 298 0.42 -29.19 7.76
C VAL A 298 -0.06 -28.81 6.36
N SER A 299 0.38 -27.66 5.86
CA SER A 299 -0.02 -27.14 4.55
C SER A 299 1.20 -26.76 3.74
N GLY A 300 1.22 -27.14 2.46
CA GLY A 300 2.18 -26.64 1.49
C GLY A 300 1.46 -25.84 0.42
N TYR A 301 2.06 -24.76 -0.07
CA TYR A 301 1.46 -23.92 -1.11
C TYR A 301 2.48 -23.41 -2.12
N TYR A 302 1.98 -23.12 -3.31
CA TYR A 302 2.69 -22.42 -4.37
C TYR A 302 1.72 -21.43 -5.02
N THR A 303 2.16 -20.16 -5.15
CA THR A 303 1.38 -19.11 -5.82
C THR A 303 2.28 -18.32 -6.75
N LYS A 304 1.86 -18.12 -7.99
CA LYS A 304 2.50 -17.24 -8.96
C LYS A 304 1.54 -16.10 -9.31
N PHE A 305 2.01 -14.86 -9.11
CA PHE A 305 1.39 -13.64 -9.58
C PHE A 305 2.08 -13.22 -10.86
N MET A 306 1.33 -12.84 -11.89
CA MET A 306 1.87 -12.54 -13.22
C MET A 306 1.27 -11.24 -13.76
N ASP A 307 2.07 -10.55 -14.58
CA ASP A 307 1.66 -9.37 -15.33
C ASP A 307 1.20 -8.17 -14.46
N GLN A 308 1.69 -8.07 -13.21
CA GLN A 308 1.34 -6.95 -12.35
C GLN A 308 1.96 -5.65 -12.85
N THR A 309 1.27 -4.54 -12.62
CA THR A 309 1.69 -3.19 -12.99
C THR A 309 1.82 -2.32 -11.74
N LYS A 310 2.88 -1.50 -11.67
CA LYS A 310 3.13 -0.57 -10.56
C LYS A 310 3.60 0.78 -11.11
N VAL A 311 3.02 1.86 -10.62
CA VAL A 311 3.45 3.24 -10.93
C VAL A 311 3.96 3.90 -9.66
N LEU A 312 5.15 4.48 -9.71
CA LEU A 312 5.76 5.25 -8.63
C LEU A 312 6.00 6.67 -9.11
N SER A 313 5.61 7.66 -8.32
CA SER A 313 5.94 9.06 -8.57
C SER A 313 7.04 9.49 -7.61
N TYR A 314 8.08 10.12 -8.11
CA TYR A 314 9.21 10.59 -7.33
C TYR A 314 9.74 11.91 -7.88
N TYR A 315 10.49 12.63 -7.05
CA TYR A 315 11.21 13.81 -7.47
C TYR A 315 12.57 13.39 -8.02
N ASP A 316 12.80 13.68 -9.30
CA ASP A 316 14.08 13.42 -9.96
C ASP A 316 15.01 14.59 -9.68
N ASP A 317 16.03 14.37 -8.85
CA ASP A 317 16.99 15.42 -8.47
C ASP A 317 17.95 15.77 -9.61
N VAL A 318 18.13 14.86 -10.58
CA VAL A 318 18.95 15.10 -11.77
C VAL A 318 18.23 16.08 -12.71
N GLU A 319 16.97 15.79 -13.04
CA GLU A 319 16.13 16.60 -13.90
C GLU A 319 15.45 17.77 -13.16
N SER A 320 15.56 17.80 -11.82
CA SER A 320 14.93 18.80 -10.92
C SER A 320 13.41 18.91 -11.08
N THR A 321 12.74 17.82 -11.45
CA THR A 321 11.29 17.76 -11.69
C THR A 321 10.67 16.45 -11.18
N PHE A 322 9.34 16.36 -11.14
CA PHE A 322 8.67 15.10 -10.85
C PHE A 322 8.69 14.17 -12.06
N SER A 323 8.95 12.89 -11.79
CA SER A 323 8.89 11.80 -12.75
C SER A 323 7.97 10.69 -12.26
N ASN A 324 7.28 10.05 -13.19
CA ASN A 324 6.50 8.84 -12.97
C ASN A 324 7.26 7.65 -13.54
N PHE A 325 7.48 6.65 -12.71
CA PHE A 325 8.16 5.42 -13.05
C PHE A 325 7.13 4.30 -13.12
N ALA A 326 6.73 3.96 -14.34
CA ALA A 326 5.72 2.94 -14.63
C ALA A 326 6.41 1.62 -14.96
N MET A 327 6.07 0.56 -14.25
CA MET A 327 6.58 -0.80 -14.47
C MET A 327 5.44 -1.73 -14.84
N SER A 328 5.65 -2.60 -15.82
CA SER A 328 4.71 -3.63 -16.28
C SER A 328 5.39 -4.99 -16.43
N GLY A 329 4.62 -6.06 -16.33
CA GLY A 329 5.17 -7.42 -16.38
C GLY A 329 5.89 -7.83 -15.10
N ILE A 330 5.43 -7.36 -13.94
CA ILE A 330 5.97 -7.76 -12.64
C ILE A 330 5.39 -9.12 -12.26
N ASP A 331 6.24 -10.14 -12.25
CA ASP A 331 5.91 -11.48 -11.76
C ASP A 331 6.50 -11.72 -10.38
N LYS A 332 5.73 -12.43 -9.54
CA LYS A 332 6.18 -12.89 -8.22
C LYS A 332 5.85 -14.36 -8.04
N ARG A 333 6.72 -15.05 -7.30
CA ARG A 333 6.55 -16.45 -6.95
C ARG A 333 6.65 -16.62 -5.45
N HIS A 334 5.62 -17.20 -4.86
CA HIS A 334 5.53 -17.50 -3.43
C HIS A 334 5.34 -19.00 -3.25
N PHE A 335 6.17 -19.64 -2.43
CA PHE A 335 5.92 -21.01 -2.00
C PHE A 335 6.36 -21.18 -0.55
N GLY A 336 5.74 -22.12 0.14
CA GLY A 336 6.05 -22.33 1.54
C GLY A 336 5.34 -23.52 2.17
N LEU A 337 5.68 -23.72 3.42
CA LEU A 337 5.14 -24.73 4.31
C LEU A 337 4.62 -24.07 5.59
N GLU A 338 3.46 -24.50 6.04
CA GLU A 338 2.83 -24.05 7.28
C GLU A 338 2.48 -25.26 8.15
N VAL A 339 2.79 -25.16 9.42
CA VAL A 339 2.45 -26.17 10.43
C VAL A 339 1.76 -25.47 11.58
N ALA A 340 0.59 -25.95 11.99
CA ALA A 340 -0.10 -25.44 13.17
C ALA A 340 -0.59 -26.61 14.03
N ALA A 341 -0.53 -26.43 15.36
CA ALA A 341 -1.04 -27.40 16.31
C ALA A 341 -1.67 -26.73 17.54
N SER A 342 -2.72 -27.35 18.07
CA SER A 342 -3.33 -27.00 19.36
C SER A 342 -3.47 -28.27 20.18
N ILE A 343 -2.81 -28.27 21.35
CA ILE A 343 -2.65 -29.44 22.24
C ILE A 343 -3.17 -29.05 23.62
N PRO A 344 -4.30 -29.61 24.08
CA PRO A 344 -4.72 -29.46 25.47
C PRO A 344 -3.72 -30.19 26.38
N LEU A 345 -3.22 -29.47 27.37
CA LEU A 345 -2.25 -30.01 28.33
C LEU A 345 -2.94 -30.52 29.60
N TYR A 346 -3.61 -29.64 30.31
CA TYR A 346 -4.24 -29.98 31.58
C TYR A 346 -5.31 -28.96 32.00
N GLN A 347 -6.50 -29.41 32.41
CA GLN A 347 -7.58 -28.62 33.05
C GLN A 347 -7.80 -27.20 32.49
N GLY A 348 -7.97 -27.08 31.16
CA GLY A 348 -8.21 -25.81 30.50
C GLY A 348 -6.95 -25.06 30.06
N LEU A 349 -5.76 -25.61 30.28
CA LEU A 349 -4.50 -25.14 29.71
C LEU A 349 -4.26 -25.80 28.35
N SER A 350 -3.94 -25.02 27.37
CA SER A 350 -3.62 -25.51 26.02
C SER A 350 -2.34 -24.85 25.50
N LEU A 351 -1.52 -25.65 24.82
CA LEU A 351 -0.39 -25.18 24.01
C LEU A 351 -0.85 -25.01 22.57
N ASN A 352 -0.62 -23.83 22.02
CA ASN A 352 -0.89 -23.52 20.62
C ASN A 352 0.44 -23.16 19.94
N GLY A 353 0.63 -23.61 18.72
CA GLY A 353 1.82 -23.29 17.96
C GLY A 353 1.51 -23.20 16.47
N ALA A 354 2.17 -22.29 15.80
CA ALA A 354 2.15 -22.18 14.34
C ALA A 354 3.52 -21.77 13.84
N ILE A 355 3.95 -22.37 12.74
CA ILE A 355 5.19 -22.04 12.03
C ILE A 355 4.83 -21.89 10.56
N SER A 356 5.22 -20.78 9.95
CA SER A 356 5.16 -20.54 8.52
C SER A 356 6.58 -20.30 8.02
N TRP A 357 7.00 -21.07 7.05
CA TRP A 357 8.24 -20.87 6.30
C TRP A 357 7.92 -20.72 4.83
N GLY A 358 8.39 -19.65 4.21
CA GLY A 358 8.15 -19.40 2.81
C GLY A 358 9.35 -18.80 2.11
N GLN A 359 9.27 -18.79 0.80
CA GLN A 359 10.18 -18.07 -0.07
C GLN A 359 9.36 -17.26 -1.08
N PHE A 360 9.43 -15.94 -0.96
CA PHE A 360 8.71 -14.99 -1.80
C PHE A 360 9.72 -14.20 -2.60
N THR A 361 9.69 -14.35 -3.92
CA THR A 361 10.68 -13.73 -4.83
C THR A 361 9.99 -13.09 -6.02
N TYR A 362 10.61 -12.06 -6.56
CA TYR A 362 10.33 -11.59 -7.91
C TYR A 362 10.78 -12.65 -8.92
N ASP A 363 9.96 -12.92 -9.94
CA ASP A 363 10.21 -13.99 -10.94
C ASP A 363 10.44 -13.43 -12.36
N SER A 364 10.36 -12.11 -12.53
CA SER A 364 10.62 -11.40 -13.79
C SER A 364 11.55 -10.21 -13.60
N ASN A 365 12.06 -9.73 -14.73
CA ASN A 365 12.65 -8.41 -14.88
C ASN A 365 11.64 -7.54 -15.62
N PRO A 366 10.80 -6.74 -14.93
CA PRO A 366 9.74 -5.97 -15.55
C PRO A 366 10.27 -4.90 -16.49
N ASP A 367 9.47 -4.55 -17.49
CA ASP A 367 9.70 -3.38 -18.32
C ASP A 367 9.36 -2.11 -17.56
N TYR A 368 10.11 -1.03 -17.77
CA TYR A 368 9.79 0.27 -17.20
C TYR A 368 9.80 1.37 -18.24
N VAL A 369 9.00 2.41 -17.96
CA VAL A 369 9.00 3.68 -18.68
C VAL A 369 9.04 4.79 -17.64
N GLN A 370 10.04 5.67 -17.72
CA GLN A 370 10.16 6.87 -16.91
C GLN A 370 9.60 8.06 -17.67
N ILE A 371 8.58 8.71 -17.13
CA ILE A 371 7.83 9.78 -17.77
C ILE A 371 7.91 11.03 -16.92
N GLN A 372 8.38 12.13 -17.48
CA GLN A 372 8.39 13.43 -16.81
C GLN A 372 6.95 13.90 -16.56
N ASP A 373 6.63 14.31 -15.33
CA ASP A 373 5.24 14.59 -14.97
C ASP A 373 4.68 15.82 -15.69
N ASN A 374 5.44 16.93 -15.76
CA ASN A 374 4.99 18.20 -16.31
C ASN A 374 4.88 18.21 -17.84
N SER A 375 5.64 17.38 -18.57
CA SER A 375 5.61 17.35 -20.04
C SER A 375 4.91 16.10 -20.60
N GLY A 376 4.84 15.01 -19.82
CA GLY A 376 4.42 13.70 -20.31
C GLY A 376 5.45 13.02 -21.22
N GLU A 377 6.66 13.58 -21.34
CA GLU A 377 7.74 13.06 -22.18
C GLU A 377 8.40 11.83 -21.55
N ILE A 378 8.67 10.83 -22.39
CA ILE A 378 9.43 9.64 -21.97
C ILE A 378 10.91 10.02 -21.90
N LYS A 379 11.50 9.92 -20.70
CA LYS A 379 12.92 10.19 -20.45
C LYS A 379 13.78 8.96 -20.59
N ASN A 380 13.32 7.84 -20.04
CA ASN A 380 14.02 6.56 -20.09
C ASN A 380 13.03 5.42 -20.23
N GLN A 381 13.49 4.32 -20.81
CA GLN A 381 12.75 3.06 -20.84
C GLN A 381 13.73 1.89 -20.92
N GLY A 382 13.33 0.73 -20.45
CA GLY A 382 14.17 -0.48 -20.44
C GLY A 382 13.67 -1.50 -19.44
N LYS A 383 14.58 -2.21 -18.78
CA LYS A 383 14.25 -3.24 -17.79
C LYS A 383 14.72 -2.88 -16.40
N VAL A 384 13.95 -3.36 -15.41
CA VAL A 384 14.34 -3.37 -14.00
C VAL A 384 14.82 -4.78 -13.65
N TYR A 385 16.05 -4.93 -13.17
CA TYR A 385 16.64 -6.21 -12.83
C TYR A 385 16.26 -6.66 -11.42
N TRP A 386 15.03 -7.20 -11.28
CA TRP A 386 14.46 -7.64 -10.01
C TRP A 386 14.36 -9.15 -9.81
N LYS A 387 14.55 -9.92 -10.87
CA LYS A 387 14.43 -11.39 -10.78
C LYS A 387 15.31 -11.98 -9.67
N ASN A 388 14.71 -12.86 -8.85
CA ASN A 388 15.28 -13.55 -7.70
C ASN A 388 15.47 -12.70 -6.42
N PHE A 389 15.19 -11.38 -6.44
CA PHE A 389 15.12 -10.62 -5.21
C PHE A 389 13.89 -11.01 -4.37
N ARG A 390 13.99 -10.81 -3.07
CA ARG A 390 12.92 -11.14 -2.12
C ARG A 390 11.80 -10.09 -2.18
N VAL A 391 10.57 -10.56 -2.08
CA VAL A 391 9.42 -9.66 -1.90
C VAL A 391 9.50 -9.06 -0.50
N GLU A 392 9.31 -7.76 -0.44
CA GLU A 392 9.53 -6.94 0.73
C GLU A 392 8.40 -7.00 1.77
N SER A 393 8.70 -6.51 2.97
CA SER A 393 7.76 -6.14 4.06
C SER A 393 6.97 -7.29 4.68
N THR A 394 7.11 -8.51 4.20
CA THR A 394 6.46 -9.70 4.75
C THR A 394 7.51 -10.64 5.31
N PRO A 395 7.41 -11.08 6.59
CA PRO A 395 8.31 -12.08 7.12
C PRO A 395 8.13 -13.40 6.35
N GLN A 396 9.22 -13.92 5.78
CA GLN A 396 9.19 -15.20 5.07
C GLN A 396 9.35 -16.38 6.01
N THR A 397 9.64 -16.09 7.29
CA THR A 397 9.57 -17.05 8.38
C THR A 397 8.85 -16.39 9.55
N ALA A 398 7.76 -16.99 10.00
CA ALA A 398 7.01 -16.55 11.15
C ALA A 398 6.69 -17.75 12.06
N MET A 399 6.81 -17.56 13.36
CA MET A 399 6.47 -18.58 14.35
C MET A 399 5.70 -17.93 15.49
N ASN A 400 4.67 -18.64 15.97
CA ASN A 400 3.95 -18.32 17.19
C ASN A 400 3.96 -19.54 18.12
N ILE A 401 4.27 -19.33 19.39
CA ILE A 401 4.07 -20.32 20.45
C ILE A 401 3.31 -19.63 21.57
N GLY A 402 2.15 -20.17 21.92
CA GLY A 402 1.25 -19.59 22.91
C GLY A 402 0.75 -20.60 23.92
N LEU A 403 0.65 -20.17 25.17
CA LEU A 403 -0.07 -20.85 26.20
C LEU A 403 -1.39 -20.14 26.45
N SER A 404 -2.50 -20.85 26.38
CA SER A 404 -3.83 -20.32 26.66
C SER A 404 -4.48 -21.11 27.79
N TYR A 405 -5.08 -20.40 28.74
CA TYR A 405 -5.78 -20.98 29.86
C TYR A 405 -7.23 -20.53 29.92
N ARG A 406 -8.16 -21.44 30.06
CA ARG A 406 -9.58 -21.16 30.26
C ARG A 406 -10.13 -21.94 31.46
N SER A 407 -10.50 -21.22 32.51
CA SER A 407 -11.08 -21.81 33.70
C SER A 407 -12.59 -22.10 33.53
N ARG A 408 -13.10 -23.03 34.34
CA ARG A 408 -14.55 -23.28 34.44
C ARG A 408 -15.35 -22.06 34.95
N LYS A 409 -14.69 -21.08 35.59
CA LYS A 409 -15.28 -19.83 36.11
C LYS A 409 -15.16 -18.66 35.10
N ASN A 410 -14.99 -18.97 33.81
CA ASN A 410 -14.90 -17.99 32.72
C ASN A 410 -13.77 -16.96 32.83
N LEU A 411 -12.69 -17.34 33.56
CA LEU A 411 -11.40 -16.65 33.47
C LEU A 411 -10.66 -17.22 32.27
N TYR A 412 -10.08 -16.39 31.45
CA TYR A 412 -9.19 -16.76 30.35
C TYR A 412 -7.92 -15.91 30.40
N ALA A 413 -6.81 -16.50 30.02
CA ALA A 413 -5.53 -15.83 29.93
C ALA A 413 -4.72 -16.46 28.81
N SER A 414 -3.90 -15.68 28.12
CA SER A 414 -2.90 -16.20 27.19
C SER A 414 -1.59 -15.43 27.28
N VAL A 415 -0.52 -16.12 26.89
CA VAL A 415 0.80 -15.55 26.64
C VAL A 415 1.29 -16.13 25.33
N ASP A 416 1.68 -15.26 24.39
CA ASP A 416 2.03 -15.62 23.04
C ASP A 416 3.38 -15.01 22.67
N LEU A 417 4.37 -15.86 22.34
CA LEU A 417 5.66 -15.48 21.80
C LEU A 417 5.61 -15.57 20.26
N ASN A 418 5.85 -14.46 19.60
CA ASN A 418 5.94 -14.37 18.14
C ASN A 418 7.38 -14.14 17.74
N TYR A 419 7.85 -14.89 16.75
CA TYR A 419 9.17 -14.76 16.14
C TYR A 419 9.02 -14.49 14.64
N TYR A 420 9.75 -13.50 14.14
CA TYR A 420 9.75 -13.09 12.73
C TYR A 420 11.19 -13.07 12.20
N ASN A 421 11.38 -13.56 10.99
CA ASN A 421 12.68 -13.55 10.32
C ASN A 421 12.50 -13.48 8.80
N ASN A 422 13.62 -13.26 8.09
CA ASN A 422 13.62 -13.15 6.64
C ASN A 422 12.65 -12.06 6.13
N MET A 423 12.66 -10.90 6.78
CA MET A 423 12.06 -9.67 6.29
C MET A 423 13.09 -8.85 5.54
N TYR A 424 12.69 -8.23 4.46
CA TYR A 424 13.60 -7.51 3.55
C TYR A 424 13.10 -6.09 3.29
N LEU A 425 14.06 -5.19 3.11
CA LEU A 425 13.80 -3.81 2.71
C LEU A 425 13.18 -3.77 1.31
N SER A 426 12.23 -2.86 1.08
CA SER A 426 11.68 -2.59 -0.25
C SER A 426 12.72 -1.89 -1.11
N MET A 427 13.04 -2.49 -2.24
CA MET A 427 14.07 -2.00 -3.14
C MET A 427 13.55 -0.87 -4.05
N SER A 428 14.40 0.11 -4.31
CA SER A 428 14.18 1.10 -5.35
C SER A 428 14.36 0.45 -6.74
N PRO A 429 13.33 0.48 -7.61
CA PRO A 429 13.50 -0.01 -8.96
C PRO A 429 14.47 0.83 -9.79
N LEU A 430 14.55 2.13 -9.49
CA LEU A 430 15.40 3.07 -10.22
C LEU A 430 16.88 2.66 -10.22
N TYR A 431 17.37 2.15 -9.09
CA TYR A 431 18.78 1.75 -8.95
C TYR A 431 19.14 0.51 -9.79
N ARG A 432 18.15 -0.29 -10.18
CA ARG A 432 18.33 -1.57 -10.87
C ARG A 432 17.86 -1.53 -12.31
N THR A 433 17.94 -0.33 -12.94
CA THR A 433 17.58 -0.10 -14.35
C THR A 433 18.78 -0.16 -15.27
N ASP A 434 18.56 -0.43 -16.55
CA ASP A 434 19.59 -0.30 -17.58
C ASP A 434 20.28 1.06 -17.55
N ALA A 435 19.50 2.13 -17.35
CA ALA A 435 20.01 3.50 -17.33
C ALA A 435 21.01 3.77 -16.19
N VAL A 436 20.87 3.10 -15.06
CA VAL A 436 21.79 3.20 -13.92
C VAL A 436 22.95 2.24 -14.08
N LEU A 437 22.68 0.97 -14.46
CA LEU A 437 23.70 -0.08 -14.58
C LEU A 437 24.69 0.14 -15.74
N SER A 438 24.32 0.97 -16.74
CA SER A 438 25.23 1.35 -17.83
C SER A 438 26.24 2.45 -17.46
N ARG A 439 26.14 3.03 -16.26
CA ARG A 439 27.07 4.05 -15.77
C ARG A 439 28.39 3.40 -15.36
N ASN A 440 29.47 4.20 -15.32
CA ASN A 440 30.75 3.76 -14.79
C ASN A 440 30.63 3.54 -13.26
N MET A 441 30.39 2.31 -12.87
CA MET A 441 30.25 1.88 -11.49
C MET A 441 31.47 1.11 -11.04
N THR A 442 31.82 1.25 -9.76
CA THR A 442 32.81 0.39 -9.12
C THR A 442 32.23 -1.01 -8.86
N GLU A 443 33.07 -2.00 -8.66
CA GLU A 443 32.61 -3.35 -8.24
C GLU A 443 31.87 -3.31 -6.89
N GLU A 444 32.21 -2.34 -6.05
CA GLU A 444 31.55 -2.10 -4.77
C GLU A 444 30.12 -1.59 -4.96
N ASP A 445 29.91 -0.60 -5.84
CA ASP A 445 28.58 -0.09 -6.19
C ASP A 445 27.69 -1.21 -6.76
N ILE A 446 28.23 -2.04 -7.66
CA ILE A 446 27.49 -3.18 -8.24
C ILE A 446 27.14 -4.21 -7.18
N ARG A 447 28.01 -4.47 -6.23
CA ARG A 447 27.76 -5.38 -5.11
C ARG A 447 26.67 -4.83 -4.19
N GLU A 448 26.70 -3.53 -3.88
CA GLU A 448 25.68 -2.84 -3.09
C GLU A 448 24.31 -2.91 -3.79
N LEU A 449 24.24 -2.64 -5.08
CA LEU A 449 23.01 -2.75 -5.87
C LEU A 449 22.40 -4.16 -5.88
N ARG A 450 23.25 -5.18 -5.85
CA ARG A 450 22.81 -6.58 -5.79
C ARG A 450 22.47 -7.04 -4.38
N HIS A 451 22.86 -6.28 -3.37
CA HIS A 451 22.51 -6.57 -1.99
C HIS A 451 21.12 -6.03 -1.68
N GLN A 452 20.27 -6.87 -1.14
CA GLN A 452 18.99 -6.48 -0.56
C GLN A 452 19.10 -6.58 0.96
N GLU A 453 18.88 -5.47 1.65
CA GLU A 453 18.96 -5.44 3.12
C GLU A 453 17.93 -6.41 3.72
N LYS A 454 18.42 -7.28 4.58
CA LYS A 454 17.61 -8.16 5.41
C LYS A 454 17.55 -7.59 6.82
N PHE A 455 16.34 -7.50 7.39
CA PHE A 455 16.18 -7.05 8.77
C PHE A 455 16.56 -8.15 9.77
N ASP A 456 17.00 -7.73 10.95
CA ASP A 456 17.29 -8.62 12.05
C ASP A 456 16.06 -9.41 12.48
N PRO A 457 16.23 -10.64 12.97
CA PRO A 457 15.14 -11.41 13.55
C PRO A 457 14.51 -10.66 14.73
N ALA A 458 13.20 -10.77 14.86
CA ALA A 458 12.44 -10.08 15.90
C ALA A 458 11.59 -11.04 16.72
N CYS A 459 11.55 -10.79 18.04
CA CYS A 459 10.67 -11.48 18.99
C CYS A 459 9.72 -10.49 19.64
N VAL A 460 8.43 -10.83 19.68
CA VAL A 460 7.37 -10.03 20.32
C VAL A 460 6.57 -10.91 21.28
N LEU A 461 6.55 -10.54 22.54
CA LEU A 461 5.77 -11.21 23.57
C LEU A 461 4.48 -10.43 23.81
N ASN A 462 3.34 -11.13 23.72
CA ASN A 462 2.01 -10.58 23.99
C ASN A 462 1.37 -11.35 25.13
N ALA A 463 0.49 -10.69 25.87
CA ALA A 463 -0.28 -11.33 26.93
C ALA A 463 -1.72 -10.81 26.94
N SER A 464 -2.65 -11.67 27.32
CA SER A 464 -4.04 -11.26 27.53
C SER A 464 -4.62 -11.91 28.77
N ILE A 465 -5.55 -11.22 29.43
CA ILE A 465 -6.35 -11.75 30.52
C ILE A 465 -7.77 -11.18 30.44
N GLY A 466 -8.75 -11.99 30.78
CA GLY A 466 -10.12 -11.51 30.84
C GLY A 466 -11.02 -12.45 31.62
N LYS A 467 -12.16 -11.93 32.04
CA LYS A 467 -13.13 -12.67 32.82
C LYS A 467 -14.55 -12.21 32.52
N ASN A 468 -15.47 -13.18 32.54
CA ASN A 468 -16.90 -12.92 32.46
C ASN A 468 -17.58 -13.35 33.72
N TRP A 469 -18.45 -12.49 34.26
CA TRP A 469 -19.33 -12.77 35.40
C TRP A 469 -20.78 -12.83 34.89
N TYR A 470 -21.45 -13.94 35.17
CA TYR A 470 -22.88 -14.08 34.90
C TYR A 470 -23.63 -13.78 36.21
N ILE A 471 -24.43 -12.72 36.18
CA ILE A 471 -25.18 -12.22 37.30
C ILE A 471 -26.65 -12.62 37.12
N ASN A 472 -27.18 -13.40 38.04
CA ASN A 472 -28.57 -13.90 38.01
C ASN A 472 -28.99 -14.59 36.69
N ARG A 473 -28.04 -15.12 35.92
CA ARG A 473 -28.26 -15.74 34.59
C ARG A 473 -28.89 -14.82 33.53
N ILE A 474 -29.04 -13.54 33.84
CA ILE A 474 -29.64 -12.50 32.96
C ILE A 474 -28.54 -11.56 32.47
N TYR A 475 -27.72 -11.07 33.38
CA TYR A 475 -26.70 -10.08 33.07
C TYR A 475 -25.32 -10.72 32.90
N THR A 476 -24.54 -10.17 32.00
CA THR A 476 -23.13 -10.52 31.83
C THR A 476 -22.27 -9.28 31.94
N LEU A 477 -21.37 -9.27 32.94
CA LEU A 477 -20.29 -8.31 33.02
C LEU A 477 -19.01 -8.96 32.50
N GLY A 478 -18.35 -8.35 31.52
CA GLY A 478 -17.10 -8.83 30.95
C GLY A 478 -16.00 -7.80 31.03
N PHE A 479 -14.79 -8.31 31.25
CA PHE A 479 -13.54 -7.54 31.23
C PHE A 479 -12.50 -8.30 30.43
N SER A 480 -11.72 -7.57 29.61
CA SER A 480 -10.50 -8.09 28.99
C SER A 480 -9.42 -7.01 28.92
N LEU A 481 -8.20 -7.41 29.14
CA LEU A 481 -6.99 -6.63 28.96
C LEU A 481 -6.04 -7.40 28.04
N GLU A 482 -5.59 -6.75 26.98
CA GLU A 482 -4.57 -7.23 26.07
C GLU A 482 -3.36 -6.31 26.15
N VAL A 483 -2.17 -6.88 26.24
CA VAL A 483 -0.90 -6.16 26.24
C VAL A 483 -0.07 -6.71 25.09
N LYS A 484 0.26 -5.86 24.11
CA LYS A 484 1.15 -6.20 23.00
C LYS A 484 2.53 -5.63 23.24
N ASN A 485 3.54 -6.37 22.76
CA ASN A 485 4.94 -6.04 22.94
C ASN A 485 5.30 -5.78 24.42
N LEU A 486 5.05 -6.78 25.24
CA LEU A 486 5.26 -6.72 26.71
C LEU A 486 6.72 -6.38 27.08
N LEU A 487 7.68 -6.73 26.22
CA LEU A 487 9.10 -6.45 26.40
C LEU A 487 9.49 -5.03 25.98
N ASN A 488 8.54 -4.23 25.47
CA ASN A 488 8.74 -2.84 25.02
C ASN A 488 9.89 -2.67 24.02
N ASN A 489 10.08 -3.62 23.11
CA ASN A 489 11.12 -3.51 22.11
C ASN A 489 10.67 -2.56 20.97
N GLN A 490 11.31 -1.41 20.83
CA GLN A 490 11.01 -0.37 19.83
C GLN A 490 11.99 -0.40 18.65
N ASP A 491 13.04 -1.22 18.70
CA ASP A 491 14.08 -1.28 17.68
C ASP A 491 13.76 -2.27 16.54
N ILE A 492 12.61 -2.93 16.63
CA ILE A 492 12.15 -3.89 15.63
C ILE A 492 11.73 -3.14 14.35
N LYS A 493 12.50 -3.33 13.27
CA LYS A 493 12.13 -2.85 11.94
C LYS A 493 10.95 -3.67 11.40
N THR A 494 9.83 -3.02 11.12
CA THR A 494 8.61 -3.65 10.59
C THR A 494 8.48 -3.50 9.08
N GLY A 495 9.32 -2.66 8.46
CA GLY A 495 9.35 -2.37 7.04
C GLY A 495 10.28 -1.21 6.74
N GLY A 496 10.25 -0.78 5.51
CA GLY A 496 11.05 0.34 5.03
C GLY A 496 11.26 0.26 3.53
N TYR A 497 11.94 1.24 2.97
CA TYR A 497 12.21 1.29 1.53
C TYR A 497 13.48 2.08 1.21
N GLU A 498 14.18 1.63 0.17
CA GLU A 498 15.17 2.46 -0.52
C GLU A 498 14.43 3.62 -1.20
N GLN A 499 14.95 4.83 -1.09
CA GLN A 499 14.29 5.97 -1.71
C GLN A 499 14.46 5.91 -3.25
N VAL A 500 13.37 6.20 -3.99
CA VAL A 500 13.42 6.25 -5.47
C VAL A 500 14.00 7.60 -5.88
N ARG A 501 15.27 7.84 -5.55
CA ARG A 501 15.99 9.10 -5.80
C ARG A 501 17.48 8.83 -5.93
N LEU A 502 18.15 9.59 -6.78
CA LEU A 502 19.60 9.64 -6.92
C LEU A 502 20.11 11.05 -6.63
N LEU A 503 21.19 11.17 -5.89
CA LEU A 503 21.83 12.47 -5.68
C LEU A 503 22.50 12.92 -6.98
N LYS A 504 22.38 14.22 -7.25
CA LYS A 504 23.16 14.88 -8.29
C LYS A 504 24.55 15.14 -7.71
N ASN A 505 25.57 14.48 -8.27
CA ASN A 505 26.94 14.76 -7.86
C ASN A 505 27.33 16.20 -8.28
N LYS A 506 28.00 16.93 -7.40
CA LYS A 506 28.45 18.31 -7.69
C LYS A 506 29.56 18.38 -8.73
N ASP A 507 30.30 17.28 -8.91
CA ASP A 507 31.31 17.14 -9.94
C ASP A 507 30.60 16.77 -11.27
N GLU A 508 30.97 17.43 -12.35
CA GLU A 508 30.33 17.43 -13.66
C GLU A 508 30.20 16.05 -14.35
N ASN A 509 30.73 14.98 -13.74
CA ASN A 509 30.57 13.62 -14.20
C ASN A 509 29.35 12.96 -13.55
N TYR A 510 28.17 13.10 -14.19
CA TYR A 510 26.90 12.46 -13.84
C TYR A 510 26.93 10.90 -13.85
N GLN A 511 28.09 10.29 -13.74
CA GLN A 511 28.30 8.85 -13.96
C GLN A 511 28.38 8.04 -12.68
N THR A 512 28.42 8.67 -11.51
CA THR A 512 28.50 7.95 -10.24
C THR A 512 27.12 7.70 -9.65
N TYR A 513 26.91 6.47 -9.20
CA TYR A 513 25.76 6.06 -8.43
C TYR A 513 25.87 6.62 -7.00
N GLN A 514 24.88 7.34 -6.55
CA GLN A 514 24.81 7.84 -5.18
C GLN A 514 23.36 7.78 -4.68
N PRO A 515 22.97 6.70 -3.99
CA PRO A 515 21.63 6.54 -3.46
C PRO A 515 21.39 7.45 -2.25
N PHE A 516 20.12 7.69 -1.95
CA PHE A 516 19.70 8.27 -0.68
C PHE A 516 19.64 7.20 0.39
N ASP A 517 19.85 7.56 1.65
CA ASP A 517 19.66 6.69 2.80
C ASP A 517 18.26 6.06 2.79
N SER A 518 18.19 4.79 3.15
CA SER A 518 16.93 4.06 3.28
C SER A 518 16.08 4.61 4.42
N LYS A 519 14.76 4.49 4.30
CA LYS A 519 13.82 4.82 5.37
C LYS A 519 13.26 3.55 6.00
N TYR A 520 13.09 3.57 7.32
CA TYR A 520 12.63 2.43 8.10
C TYR A 520 11.37 2.76 8.89
N PHE A 521 10.53 1.74 9.07
CA PHE A 521 9.39 1.77 9.97
C PHE A 521 9.67 0.86 11.15
N TYR A 522 9.35 1.33 12.33
CA TYR A 522 9.61 0.60 13.57
C TYR A 522 8.31 0.21 14.26
N MET A 523 8.38 -0.85 15.05
CA MET A 523 7.27 -1.30 15.89
C MET A 523 7.03 -0.28 17.00
N PHE A 524 5.76 -0.08 17.34
CA PHE A 524 5.41 0.66 18.56
C PHE A 524 5.88 -0.11 19.79
N GLY A 525 6.23 0.62 20.85
CA GLY A 525 6.47 0.05 22.16
C GLY A 525 5.24 -0.68 22.72
N THR A 526 5.23 -0.96 24.01
CA THR A 526 4.10 -1.63 24.65
C THR A 526 2.80 -0.87 24.43
N THR A 527 1.78 -1.59 23.96
CA THR A 527 0.42 -1.07 23.78
C THR A 527 -0.57 -1.86 24.60
N TYR A 528 -1.58 -1.17 25.12
CA TYR A 528 -2.61 -1.73 25.99
C TYR A 528 -3.97 -1.55 25.33
N TYR A 529 -4.78 -2.59 25.38
CA TYR A 529 -6.18 -2.53 24.99
C TYR A 529 -7.03 -3.11 26.12
N MET A 530 -7.96 -2.31 26.65
CA MET A 530 -8.88 -2.75 27.68
C MET A 530 -10.32 -2.63 27.17
N ASN A 531 -11.10 -3.68 27.39
CA ASN A 531 -12.51 -3.70 27.06
C ASN A 531 -13.33 -4.13 28.28
N ILE A 532 -14.35 -3.33 28.62
CA ILE A 532 -15.33 -3.64 29.66
C ILE A 532 -16.70 -3.58 28.98
N TYR A 533 -17.49 -4.62 29.17
CA TYR A 533 -18.83 -4.65 28.59
C TYR A 533 -19.87 -5.19 29.58
N PHE A 534 -21.06 -4.70 29.45
CA PHE A 534 -22.23 -5.15 30.18
C PHE A 534 -23.34 -5.52 29.18
N ARG A 535 -23.92 -6.72 29.35
CA ARG A 535 -25.07 -7.19 28.59
C ARG A 535 -26.24 -7.43 29.52
N PHE A 536 -27.41 -7.02 29.13
CA PHE A 536 -28.68 -7.16 29.82
C PHE A 536 -29.71 -7.79 28.89
#